data_487ad0cde092019c95e4407751d5eccd
#
_entry.id   487ad0cde092019c95e4407751d5eccd
#
_cell.length_a   1.000
_cell.length_b   1.000
_cell.length_c   1.000
_cell.angle_alpha   90.00
_cell.angle_beta   90.00
_cell.angle_gamma   90.00
#
_symmetry.space_group_name_H-M   'P 1'
#
loop_
_entity.id
_entity.type
_entity.pdbx_description
1 polymer ?
#
loop_
_entity_poly.entity_id
_entity_poly.type
_entity_poly.pdbx_seq_one_letter_code
_entity_poly.pdbx_strand_id
1 'polypeptide(L)'
;MHHVPDAPGGRPEIDRSDLRDLLVRSLPVGAVRWGARVVTVEERAGGGFRLGLADGTRSECDLLVGADGGRSQLRPRLTDAPTSHLGSYTQMRLPDVDRTRPELGRLVGHGSLWALGDDQNLTAQRESSGLVRVSAMVRGPWHPADRGAVLRRYADWSPVLTALIEAAEDPVVTREIRTTPPGMRWPSHPSLTLVGDAAHLVPPVGEGANQALRDAADLAAEIVATPDDPAGAIARYETRMRARIGPIERDSAEMQAMILSPTALDDMVRFFSPAGR
;
A
#
# COMPACT_ATOMS: atom_id res chain seq x y z
N MET A 1 5.11 -10.41 -26.04
CA MET A 1 5.55 -10.28 -24.64
C MET A 1 6.81 -9.39 -24.65
N HIS A 2 6.80 -8.29 -23.92
CA HIS A 2 7.97 -7.42 -23.77
C HIS A 2 8.68 -7.80 -22.47
N HIS A 3 9.99 -8.03 -22.51
CA HIS A 3 10.79 -8.38 -21.33
C HIS A 3 11.66 -7.16 -20.98
N VAL A 4 11.53 -6.67 -19.75
CA VAL A 4 12.37 -5.61 -19.19
C VAL A 4 13.35 -6.26 -18.21
N PRO A 5 14.64 -6.33 -18.49
CA PRO A 5 15.62 -6.86 -17.57
C PRO A 5 15.81 -5.93 -16.37
N ASP A 6 16.18 -6.51 -15.23
CA ASP A 6 16.56 -5.73 -14.05
C ASP A 6 17.80 -4.87 -14.35
N ALA A 7 17.78 -3.64 -13.83
CA ALA A 7 18.95 -2.78 -13.89
C ALA A 7 20.11 -3.37 -13.06
N PRO A 8 21.36 -3.20 -13.47
CA PRO A 8 22.51 -3.57 -12.67
C PRO A 8 22.44 -2.94 -11.26
N GLY A 9 22.47 -3.78 -10.22
CA GLY A 9 22.33 -3.32 -8.84
C GLY A 9 20.94 -3.49 -8.24
N GLY A 10 19.92 -3.85 -9.04
CA GLY A 10 18.57 -4.22 -8.64
C GLY A 10 17.89 -3.26 -7.66
N ARG A 11 16.60 -3.40 -7.47
CA ARG A 11 15.88 -2.84 -6.31
C ARG A 11 15.66 -4.00 -5.35
N PRO A 12 16.35 -4.07 -4.20
CA PRO A 12 16.12 -5.14 -3.24
C PRO A 12 14.66 -5.07 -2.76
N GLU A 13 13.97 -6.20 -2.85
CA GLU A 13 12.60 -6.36 -2.36
C GLU A 13 12.60 -7.24 -1.11
N ILE A 14 11.66 -6.99 -0.23
CA ILE A 14 11.40 -7.79 0.96
C ILE A 14 9.91 -8.04 1.08
N ASP A 15 9.52 -9.26 1.45
CA ASP A 15 8.13 -9.56 1.72
C ASP A 15 7.61 -8.73 2.90
N ARG A 16 6.38 -8.24 2.80
CA ARG A 16 5.78 -7.35 3.82
C ARG A 16 5.75 -7.98 5.21
N SER A 17 5.53 -9.29 5.29
CA SER A 17 5.57 -10.05 6.55
C SER A 17 6.97 -10.04 7.15
N ASP A 18 7.98 -10.28 6.34
CA ASP A 18 9.36 -10.36 6.77
C ASP A 18 9.88 -9.00 7.23
N LEU A 19 9.53 -7.93 6.50
CA LEU A 19 9.84 -6.56 6.91
C LEU A 19 9.19 -6.22 8.25
N ARG A 20 7.90 -6.55 8.43
CA ARG A 20 7.21 -6.35 9.72
C ARG A 20 7.91 -7.09 10.84
N ASP A 21 8.23 -8.35 10.62
CA ASP A 21 8.84 -9.20 11.66
C ASP A 21 10.27 -8.74 11.99
N LEU A 22 11.01 -8.25 11.00
CA LEU A 22 12.31 -7.61 11.20
C LEU A 22 12.19 -6.38 12.12
N LEU A 23 11.25 -5.48 11.80
CA LEU A 23 11.02 -4.26 12.58
C LEU A 23 10.54 -4.56 13.99
N VAL A 24 9.59 -5.50 14.14
CA VAL A 24 9.09 -5.90 15.48
C VAL A 24 10.19 -6.51 16.34
N ARG A 25 11.05 -7.36 15.76
CA ARG A 25 12.19 -7.96 16.50
C ARG A 25 13.24 -6.93 16.91
N SER A 26 13.33 -5.79 16.27
CA SER A 26 14.24 -4.71 16.65
C SER A 26 13.75 -3.87 17.84
N LEU A 27 12.50 -4.02 18.23
CA LEU A 27 11.89 -3.26 19.31
C LEU A 27 12.13 -3.93 20.69
N PRO A 28 12.20 -3.14 21.77
CA PRO A 28 12.19 -3.66 23.13
C PRO A 28 10.95 -4.52 23.40
N VAL A 29 11.11 -5.51 24.27
CA VAL A 29 9.98 -6.34 24.71
C VAL A 29 8.90 -5.44 25.35
N GLY A 30 7.65 -5.62 24.90
CA GLY A 30 6.51 -4.83 25.40
C GLY A 30 6.29 -3.50 24.66
N ALA A 31 7.15 -3.11 23.71
CA ALA A 31 6.92 -1.90 22.90
C ALA A 31 5.66 -2.00 22.02
N VAL A 32 5.28 -3.22 21.62
CA VAL A 32 4.04 -3.47 20.85
C VAL A 32 3.02 -4.18 21.73
N ARG A 33 1.86 -3.55 21.90
CA ARG A 33 0.70 -4.17 22.58
C ARG A 33 -0.22 -4.80 21.54
N TRP A 34 -0.06 -6.10 21.34
CA TRP A 34 -0.88 -6.88 20.41
C TRP A 34 -2.33 -7.02 20.92
N GLY A 35 -3.30 -7.08 19.98
CA GLY A 35 -4.71 -7.18 20.30
C GLY A 35 -5.35 -5.90 20.86
N ALA A 36 -4.59 -4.85 21.05
CA ALA A 36 -5.04 -3.56 21.56
C ALA A 36 -5.73 -2.74 20.45
N ARG A 37 -6.95 -3.11 20.08
CA ARG A 37 -7.75 -2.40 19.10
C ARG A 37 -8.33 -1.12 19.70
N VAL A 38 -7.88 0.05 19.23
CA VAL A 38 -8.43 1.36 19.61
C VAL A 38 -9.82 1.51 18.98
N VAL A 39 -10.82 1.88 19.77
CA VAL A 39 -12.21 2.10 19.35
C VAL A 39 -12.71 3.52 19.62
N THR A 40 -12.14 4.21 20.62
CA THR A 40 -12.41 5.63 20.88
C THR A 40 -11.11 6.38 21.12
N VAL A 41 -11.11 7.65 20.71
CA VAL A 41 -10.01 8.60 20.93
C VAL A 41 -10.63 9.90 21.43
N GLU A 42 -10.22 10.35 22.59
CA GLU A 42 -10.72 11.57 23.23
C GLU A 42 -9.55 12.47 23.60
N GLU A 43 -9.67 13.77 23.31
CA GLU A 43 -8.69 14.75 23.79
C GLU A 43 -8.87 14.99 25.28
N ARG A 44 -7.75 15.16 25.99
CA ARG A 44 -7.73 15.43 27.44
C ARG A 44 -7.67 16.94 27.67
N ALA A 45 -8.38 17.42 28.66
CA ALA A 45 -8.37 18.86 29.03
C ALA A 45 -6.96 19.40 29.36
N GLY A 46 -6.05 18.54 29.81
CA GLY A 46 -4.65 18.89 30.08
C GLY A 46 -3.68 18.65 28.92
N GLY A 47 -4.18 18.34 27.73
CA GLY A 47 -3.39 17.95 26.57
C GLY A 47 -3.22 16.44 26.43
N GLY A 48 -2.86 15.99 25.22
CA GLY A 48 -2.76 14.57 24.87
C GLY A 48 -4.12 13.90 24.71
N PHE A 49 -4.12 12.56 24.69
CA PHE A 49 -5.29 11.75 24.33
C PHE A 49 -5.56 10.63 25.34
N ARG A 50 -6.84 10.26 25.45
CA ARG A 50 -7.32 9.04 26.09
C ARG A 50 -7.86 8.10 25.00
N LEU A 51 -7.35 6.88 24.97
CA LEU A 51 -7.72 5.82 24.05
C LEU A 51 -8.57 4.79 24.76
N GLY A 52 -9.76 4.51 24.22
CA GLY A 52 -10.56 3.37 24.65
C GLY A 52 -10.27 2.18 23.74
N LEU A 53 -10.04 1.01 24.34
CA LEU A 53 -9.73 -0.22 23.63
C LEU A 53 -10.94 -1.15 23.57
N ALA A 54 -10.98 -2.04 22.58
CA ALA A 54 -12.10 -2.96 22.37
C ALA A 54 -12.30 -3.94 23.51
N ASP A 55 -11.29 -4.18 24.34
CA ASP A 55 -11.36 -4.99 25.55
C ASP A 55 -11.93 -4.23 26.78
N GLY A 56 -12.36 -2.97 26.59
CA GLY A 56 -12.87 -2.08 27.62
C GLY A 56 -11.80 -1.37 28.45
N THR A 57 -10.52 -1.67 28.23
CA THR A 57 -9.41 -0.97 28.90
C THR A 57 -9.16 0.42 28.28
N ARG A 58 -8.42 1.26 29.02
CA ARG A 58 -8.05 2.62 28.57
C ARG A 58 -6.54 2.80 28.63
N SER A 59 -6.04 3.66 27.75
CA SER A 59 -4.65 4.10 27.74
C SER A 59 -4.60 5.60 27.53
N GLU A 60 -3.58 6.26 28.05
CA GLU A 60 -3.37 7.70 27.84
C GLU A 60 -2.00 7.93 27.22
N CYS A 61 -1.89 8.97 26.40
CA CYS A 61 -0.66 9.42 25.79
C CYS A 61 -0.64 10.93 25.63
N ASP A 62 0.54 11.53 25.66
CA ASP A 62 0.75 12.96 25.43
C ASP A 62 0.89 13.27 23.93
N LEU A 63 1.39 12.32 23.17
CA LEU A 63 1.53 12.38 21.71
C LEU A 63 0.88 11.18 21.06
N LEU A 64 0.01 11.41 20.08
CA LEU A 64 -0.67 10.37 19.30
C LEU A 64 -0.21 10.43 17.84
N VAL A 65 0.28 9.30 17.32
CA VAL A 65 0.68 9.16 15.92
C VAL A 65 -0.26 8.16 15.23
N GLY A 66 -1.00 8.63 14.24
CA GLY A 66 -1.87 7.80 13.42
C GLY A 66 -1.07 7.08 12.35
N ALA A 67 -0.89 5.76 12.53
CA ALA A 67 -0.28 4.86 11.55
C ALA A 67 -1.28 3.76 11.13
N ASP A 68 -2.58 4.07 11.15
CA ASP A 68 -3.71 3.17 10.99
C ASP A 68 -4.14 2.95 9.53
N GLY A 69 -3.31 3.44 8.58
CA GLY A 69 -3.40 3.10 7.17
C GLY A 69 -4.49 3.86 6.40
N GLY A 70 -4.78 3.39 5.19
CA GLY A 70 -5.66 4.11 4.25
C GLY A 70 -7.08 4.35 4.75
N ARG A 71 -7.59 3.51 5.69
CA ARG A 71 -8.90 3.68 6.36
C ARG A 71 -8.76 4.33 7.74
N SER A 72 -7.81 5.24 7.89
CA SER A 72 -7.51 5.90 9.16
C SER A 72 -8.75 6.45 9.87
N GLN A 73 -8.90 6.08 11.14
CA GLN A 73 -9.90 6.64 12.06
C GLN A 73 -9.42 7.96 12.66
N LEU A 74 -8.11 8.26 12.59
CA LEU A 74 -7.53 9.48 13.11
C LEU A 74 -7.50 10.62 12.09
N ARG A 75 -7.42 10.31 10.79
CA ARG A 75 -7.42 11.33 9.72
C ARG A 75 -8.60 12.30 9.82
N PRO A 76 -9.86 11.86 10.06
CA PRO A 76 -11.00 12.78 10.18
C PRO A 76 -10.91 13.76 11.35
N ARG A 77 -9.98 13.59 12.28
CA ARG A 77 -9.74 14.56 13.36
C ARG A 77 -8.89 15.75 12.92
N LEU A 78 -8.19 15.60 11.82
CA LEU A 78 -7.30 16.63 11.29
C LEU A 78 -7.84 17.28 10.01
N THR A 79 -8.63 16.55 9.22
CA THR A 79 -9.13 17.04 7.93
C THR A 79 -10.41 16.30 7.51
N ASP A 80 -11.33 17.03 6.89
CA ASP A 80 -12.54 16.49 6.28
C ASP A 80 -12.32 16.02 4.82
N ALA A 81 -11.07 16.00 4.35
CA ALA A 81 -10.76 15.60 2.99
C ALA A 81 -11.21 14.16 2.71
N PRO A 82 -12.08 13.92 1.70
CA PRO A 82 -12.60 12.60 1.40
C PRO A 82 -11.51 11.72 0.77
N THR A 83 -11.68 10.41 0.89
CA THR A 83 -10.91 9.45 0.06
C THR A 83 -11.72 9.09 -1.18
N SER A 84 -11.06 9.03 -2.34
CA SER A 84 -11.65 8.58 -3.60
C SER A 84 -11.42 7.09 -3.80
N HIS A 85 -12.39 6.39 -4.39
CA HIS A 85 -12.28 5.00 -4.80
C HIS A 85 -11.92 4.94 -6.28
N LEU A 86 -10.78 4.38 -6.62
CA LEU A 86 -10.24 4.33 -7.99
C LEU A 86 -10.52 2.99 -8.67
N GLY A 87 -10.49 1.91 -7.90
CA GLY A 87 -10.62 0.57 -8.42
C GLY A 87 -10.57 -0.49 -7.31
N SER A 88 -10.60 -1.73 -7.73
CA SER A 88 -10.46 -2.89 -6.83
C SER A 88 -9.40 -3.83 -7.35
N TYR A 89 -8.63 -4.45 -6.47
CA TYR A 89 -7.76 -5.56 -6.84
C TYR A 89 -8.07 -6.78 -5.98
N THR A 90 -8.15 -7.91 -6.66
CA THR A 90 -8.42 -9.21 -6.05
C THR A 90 -7.17 -10.05 -6.13
N GLN A 91 -6.68 -10.49 -4.99
CA GLN A 91 -5.46 -11.29 -4.87
C GLN A 91 -5.80 -12.75 -4.64
N MET A 92 -5.05 -13.61 -5.32
CA MET A 92 -5.10 -15.07 -5.23
C MET A 92 -3.67 -15.59 -5.03
N ARG A 93 -3.55 -16.78 -4.48
CA ARG A 93 -2.27 -17.42 -4.22
C ARG A 93 -2.06 -18.62 -5.13
N LEU A 94 -0.86 -18.75 -5.67
CA LEU A 94 -0.45 -19.89 -6.48
C LEU A 94 0.83 -20.47 -5.85
N PRO A 95 0.69 -21.38 -4.87
CA PRO A 95 1.84 -21.98 -4.20
C PRO A 95 2.52 -23.02 -5.07
N ASP A 96 3.80 -23.27 -4.81
CA ASP A 96 4.61 -24.34 -5.42
C ASP A 96 4.48 -24.39 -6.96
N VAL A 97 4.34 -23.23 -7.63
CA VAL A 97 4.03 -23.16 -9.06
C VAL A 97 5.02 -23.93 -9.93
N ASP A 98 6.31 -23.89 -9.57
CA ASP A 98 7.35 -24.55 -10.36
C ASP A 98 7.24 -26.08 -10.34
N ARG A 99 6.66 -26.63 -9.27
CA ARG A 99 6.42 -28.07 -9.11
C ARG A 99 5.06 -28.48 -9.68
N THR A 100 4.00 -27.69 -9.43
CA THR A 100 2.62 -28.04 -9.76
C THR A 100 2.21 -27.61 -11.17
N ARG A 101 2.75 -26.50 -11.66
CA ARG A 101 2.46 -25.86 -12.94
C ARG A 101 3.71 -25.21 -13.54
N PRO A 102 4.72 -25.99 -13.91
CA PRO A 102 6.02 -25.46 -14.35
C PRO A 102 5.93 -24.52 -15.56
N GLU A 103 4.91 -24.70 -16.41
CA GLU A 103 4.64 -23.79 -17.52
C GLU A 103 4.24 -22.38 -17.04
N LEU A 104 3.44 -22.28 -15.97
CA LEU A 104 3.08 -20.99 -15.36
C LEU A 104 4.25 -20.41 -14.59
N GLY A 105 5.06 -21.23 -13.93
CA GLY A 105 6.31 -20.81 -13.30
C GLY A 105 7.27 -20.15 -14.29
N ARG A 106 7.43 -20.74 -15.48
CA ARG A 106 8.24 -20.14 -16.57
C ARG A 106 7.61 -18.88 -17.14
N LEU A 107 6.28 -18.82 -17.25
CA LEU A 107 5.57 -17.63 -17.73
C LEU A 107 5.80 -16.42 -16.83
N VAL A 108 5.73 -16.60 -15.51
CA VAL A 108 5.96 -15.53 -14.53
C VAL A 108 7.45 -15.20 -14.42
N GLY A 109 8.32 -16.21 -14.55
CA GLY A 109 9.77 -16.04 -14.39
C GLY A 109 10.16 -15.75 -12.94
N HIS A 110 11.25 -15.00 -12.75
CA HIS A 110 11.77 -14.63 -11.43
C HIS A 110 11.30 -13.27 -10.91
N GLY A 111 10.52 -12.54 -11.69
CA GLY A 111 10.03 -11.20 -11.37
C GLY A 111 8.52 -11.09 -11.36
N SER A 112 8.02 -10.14 -12.12
CA SER A 112 6.59 -9.83 -12.24
C SER A 112 6.12 -9.88 -13.69
N LEU A 113 5.02 -10.57 -13.92
CA LEU A 113 4.26 -10.54 -15.17
C LEU A 113 3.16 -9.48 -15.05
N TRP A 114 3.02 -8.64 -16.09
CA TRP A 114 1.95 -7.67 -16.20
C TRP A 114 1.21 -7.89 -17.52
N ALA A 115 -0.08 -8.19 -17.45
CA ALA A 115 -0.99 -8.24 -18.58
C ALA A 115 -2.01 -7.11 -18.43
N LEU A 116 -2.02 -6.20 -19.39
CA LEU A 116 -2.78 -4.95 -19.35
C LEU A 116 -3.88 -4.99 -20.40
N GLY A 117 -5.06 -4.55 -20.03
CA GLY A 117 -6.23 -4.44 -20.89
C GLY A 117 -7.05 -3.23 -20.52
N ASP A 118 -8.11 -2.98 -21.27
CA ASP A 118 -8.98 -1.84 -21.05
C ASP A 118 -9.71 -1.96 -19.68
N ASP A 119 -9.51 -0.96 -18.83
CA ASP A 119 -10.08 -0.86 -17.48
C ASP A 119 -9.78 -2.03 -16.53
N GLN A 120 -8.88 -2.94 -16.91
CA GLN A 120 -8.49 -4.08 -16.09
C GLN A 120 -7.08 -4.57 -16.39
N ASN A 121 -6.43 -5.17 -15.40
CA ASN A 121 -5.17 -5.85 -15.60
C ASN A 121 -5.09 -7.13 -14.76
N LEU A 122 -4.15 -7.99 -15.15
CA LEU A 122 -3.77 -9.19 -14.40
C LEU A 122 -2.27 -9.15 -14.18
N THR A 123 -1.84 -9.24 -12.94
CA THR A 123 -0.43 -9.31 -12.59
C THR A 123 -0.13 -10.62 -11.86
N ALA A 124 1.07 -11.14 -12.06
CA ALA A 124 1.57 -12.27 -11.28
C ALA A 124 2.99 -11.95 -10.82
N GLN A 125 3.21 -11.96 -9.53
CA GLN A 125 4.48 -11.62 -8.89
C GLN A 125 5.00 -12.80 -8.06
N ARG A 126 6.27 -13.14 -8.25
CA ARG A 126 6.94 -14.15 -7.44
C ARG A 126 7.43 -13.52 -6.14
N GLU A 127 7.07 -14.13 -5.01
CA GLU A 127 7.56 -13.79 -3.67
C GLU A 127 8.83 -14.59 -3.33
N SER A 128 9.55 -14.18 -2.29
CA SER A 128 10.78 -14.82 -1.83
C SER A 128 10.59 -16.30 -1.42
N SER A 129 9.38 -16.64 -0.96
CA SER A 129 8.97 -18.01 -0.61
C SER A 129 8.77 -18.95 -1.79
N GLY A 130 8.84 -18.45 -3.04
CA GLY A 130 8.47 -19.18 -4.25
C GLY A 130 6.96 -19.17 -4.56
N LEU A 131 6.14 -18.61 -3.67
CA LEU A 131 4.73 -18.33 -3.93
C LEU A 131 4.60 -17.34 -5.08
N VAL A 132 3.66 -17.56 -5.99
CA VAL A 132 3.23 -16.56 -6.95
C VAL A 132 1.92 -15.93 -6.48
N ARG A 133 1.91 -14.61 -6.36
CA ARG A 133 0.72 -13.83 -6.08
C ARG A 133 0.10 -13.36 -7.39
N VAL A 134 -1.10 -13.82 -7.69
CA VAL A 134 -1.89 -13.40 -8.85
C VAL A 134 -2.85 -12.30 -8.39
N SER A 135 -2.85 -11.16 -9.06
CA SER A 135 -3.71 -10.02 -8.74
C SER A 135 -4.49 -9.58 -9.97
N ALA A 136 -5.82 -9.61 -9.86
CA ALA A 136 -6.74 -9.09 -10.84
C ALA A 136 -7.20 -7.70 -10.42
N MET A 137 -6.85 -6.67 -11.17
CA MET A 137 -7.20 -5.28 -10.89
C MET A 137 -8.25 -4.81 -11.91
N VAL A 138 -9.24 -4.07 -11.42
CA VAL A 138 -10.27 -3.46 -12.26
C VAL A 138 -10.57 -2.03 -11.83
N ARG A 139 -10.98 -1.19 -12.76
CA ARG A 139 -11.51 0.14 -12.48
C ARG A 139 -12.86 0.04 -11.76
N GLY A 140 -13.06 0.89 -10.76
CA GLY A 140 -14.30 0.95 -9.99
C GLY A 140 -14.49 -0.21 -8.99
N PRO A 141 -15.65 -0.26 -8.34
CA PRO A 141 -15.95 -1.25 -7.32
C PRO A 141 -16.21 -2.64 -7.93
N TRP A 142 -15.47 -3.62 -7.44
CA TRP A 142 -15.65 -5.02 -7.83
C TRP A 142 -15.22 -5.94 -6.69
N HIS A 143 -16.13 -6.82 -6.28
CA HIS A 143 -15.92 -7.74 -5.15
C HIS A 143 -16.35 -9.16 -5.57
N PRO A 144 -15.50 -9.92 -6.27
CA PRO A 144 -15.82 -11.28 -6.65
C PRO A 144 -15.97 -12.18 -5.41
N ALA A 145 -16.97 -13.06 -5.43
CA ALA A 145 -17.24 -13.97 -4.34
C ALA A 145 -16.18 -15.07 -4.23
N ASP A 146 -15.64 -15.49 -5.37
CA ASP A 146 -14.71 -16.60 -5.51
C ASP A 146 -13.84 -16.45 -6.77
N ARG A 147 -12.91 -17.36 -6.95
CA ARG A 147 -12.06 -17.48 -8.14
C ARG A 147 -12.87 -17.63 -9.43
N GLY A 148 -13.98 -18.35 -9.41
CA GLY A 148 -14.86 -18.53 -10.59
C GLY A 148 -15.43 -17.20 -11.07
N ALA A 149 -15.79 -16.28 -10.16
CA ALA A 149 -16.22 -14.94 -10.53
C ALA A 149 -15.09 -14.12 -11.18
N VAL A 150 -13.83 -14.31 -10.72
CA VAL A 150 -12.65 -13.70 -11.37
C VAL A 150 -12.47 -14.28 -12.78
N LEU A 151 -12.52 -15.60 -12.96
CA LEU A 151 -12.40 -16.25 -14.25
C LEU A 151 -13.46 -15.75 -15.25
N ARG A 152 -14.72 -15.64 -14.83
CA ARG A 152 -15.78 -15.12 -15.72
C ARG A 152 -15.50 -13.72 -16.24
N ARG A 153 -14.92 -12.86 -15.41
CA ARG A 153 -14.57 -11.49 -15.83
C ARG A 153 -13.43 -11.44 -16.84
N TYR A 154 -12.51 -12.39 -16.75
CA TYR A 154 -11.33 -12.48 -17.63
C TYR A 154 -11.51 -13.54 -18.71
N ALA A 155 -12.75 -14.00 -19.00
CA ALA A 155 -13.03 -15.10 -19.93
C ALA A 155 -12.54 -14.85 -21.36
N ASP A 156 -12.53 -13.58 -21.80
CA ASP A 156 -12.09 -13.18 -23.13
C ASP A 156 -10.55 -12.97 -23.22
N TRP A 157 -9.85 -13.19 -22.12
CA TRP A 157 -8.39 -13.07 -22.10
C TRP A 157 -7.74 -14.36 -22.60
N SER A 158 -6.47 -14.25 -23.04
CA SER A 158 -5.70 -15.41 -23.51
C SER A 158 -5.73 -16.57 -22.49
N PRO A 159 -5.95 -17.81 -22.93
CA PRO A 159 -5.95 -19.00 -22.06
C PRO A 159 -4.69 -19.15 -21.22
N VAL A 160 -3.54 -18.67 -21.72
CA VAL A 160 -2.27 -18.67 -20.98
C VAL A 160 -2.34 -17.75 -19.74
N LEU A 161 -3.11 -16.67 -19.81
CA LEU A 161 -3.28 -15.73 -18.69
C LEU A 161 -4.37 -16.22 -17.73
N THR A 162 -5.51 -16.72 -18.24
CA THR A 162 -6.57 -17.23 -17.38
C THR A 162 -6.14 -18.49 -16.62
N ALA A 163 -5.19 -19.26 -17.14
CA ALA A 163 -4.59 -20.40 -16.45
C ALA A 163 -3.92 -20.01 -15.11
N LEU A 164 -3.43 -18.78 -14.97
CA LEU A 164 -2.93 -18.26 -13.68
C LEU A 164 -4.05 -18.15 -12.64
N ILE A 165 -5.25 -17.73 -13.08
CA ILE A 165 -6.42 -17.63 -12.20
C ILE A 165 -6.94 -19.05 -11.89
N GLU A 166 -7.03 -19.92 -12.89
CA GLU A 166 -7.49 -21.31 -12.74
C GLU A 166 -6.64 -22.12 -11.77
N ALA A 167 -5.33 -21.93 -11.82
CA ALA A 167 -4.39 -22.64 -10.96
C ALA A 167 -4.28 -22.05 -9.55
N ALA A 168 -4.75 -20.84 -9.31
CA ALA A 168 -4.70 -20.19 -8.02
C ALA A 168 -5.68 -20.83 -7.01
N GLU A 169 -5.39 -20.67 -5.73
CA GLU A 169 -6.18 -21.18 -4.61
C GLU A 169 -7.16 -20.14 -4.07
N ASP A 170 -8.28 -20.61 -3.53
CA ASP A 170 -9.20 -19.85 -2.69
C ASP A 170 -8.67 -19.78 -1.23
N PRO A 171 -9.05 -18.78 -0.43
CA PRO A 171 -10.00 -17.72 -0.78
C PRO A 171 -9.36 -16.60 -1.59
N VAL A 172 -10.16 -15.91 -2.39
CA VAL A 172 -9.80 -14.65 -3.03
C VAL A 172 -9.86 -13.52 -1.98
N VAL A 173 -8.92 -12.59 -2.04
CA VAL A 173 -8.89 -11.44 -1.13
C VAL A 173 -8.98 -10.14 -1.94
N THR A 174 -10.11 -9.47 -1.85
CA THR A 174 -10.34 -8.20 -2.55
C THR A 174 -10.05 -7.02 -1.65
N ARG A 175 -9.38 -6.02 -2.21
CA ARG A 175 -9.09 -4.73 -1.58
C ARG A 175 -9.48 -3.60 -2.52
N GLU A 176 -10.04 -2.54 -1.95
CA GLU A 176 -10.31 -1.30 -2.69
C GLU A 176 -9.02 -0.51 -2.89
N ILE A 177 -8.85 0.03 -4.07
CA ILE A 177 -7.82 1.02 -4.37
C ILE A 177 -8.40 2.38 -4.06
N ARG A 178 -7.89 3.01 -3.03
CA ARG A 178 -8.30 4.34 -2.59
C ARG A 178 -7.14 5.31 -2.64
N THR A 179 -7.46 6.59 -2.71
CA THR A 179 -6.48 7.67 -2.63
C THR A 179 -7.04 8.83 -1.83
N THR A 180 -6.17 9.58 -1.16
CA THR A 180 -6.48 10.91 -0.65
C THR A 180 -6.35 11.93 -1.77
N PRO A 181 -7.01 13.11 -1.67
CA PRO A 181 -6.81 14.18 -2.64
C PRO A 181 -5.33 14.58 -2.69
N PRO A 182 -4.73 14.73 -3.88
CA PRO A 182 -3.37 15.21 -4.01
C PRO A 182 -3.18 16.56 -3.31
N GLY A 183 -2.08 16.70 -2.57
CA GLY A 183 -1.78 17.90 -1.82
C GLY A 183 -2.67 18.12 -0.59
N MET A 184 -3.31 17.08 -0.08
CA MET A 184 -4.13 17.14 1.14
C MET A 184 -3.36 17.81 2.29
N ARG A 185 -4.02 18.73 3.00
CA ARG A 185 -3.44 19.50 4.09
C ARG A 185 -4.39 19.56 5.27
N TRP A 186 -3.81 19.77 6.45
CA TRP A 186 -4.52 20.06 7.69
C TRP A 186 -3.72 21.06 8.52
N PRO A 187 -4.34 21.83 9.42
CA PRO A 187 -3.64 22.61 10.44
C PRO A 187 -2.85 21.67 11.35
N SER A 188 -1.59 21.99 11.62
CA SER A 188 -0.77 21.15 12.52
C SER A 188 -1.37 21.13 13.92
N HIS A 189 -1.53 19.93 14.47
CA HIS A 189 -2.05 19.73 15.83
C HIS A 189 -0.87 19.53 16.81
N PRO A 190 -0.90 20.13 18.02
CA PRO A 190 0.25 20.08 18.91
C PRO A 190 0.64 18.69 19.41
N SER A 191 -0.28 17.73 19.39
CA SER A 191 -0.07 16.40 19.96
C SER A 191 -0.67 15.25 19.11
N LEU A 192 -1.08 15.53 17.86
CA LEU A 192 -1.57 14.51 16.92
C LEU A 192 -0.96 14.72 15.54
N THR A 193 -0.45 13.65 14.94
CA THR A 193 -0.04 13.65 13.53
C THR A 193 -0.29 12.30 12.89
N LEU A 194 -0.11 12.20 11.56
CA LEU A 194 -0.29 11.00 10.76
C LEU A 194 0.99 10.64 10.03
N VAL A 195 1.18 9.35 9.78
CA VAL A 195 2.30 8.80 8.98
C VAL A 195 1.80 7.78 7.95
N GLY A 196 2.50 7.66 6.84
CA GLY A 196 2.21 6.69 5.78
C GLY A 196 0.80 6.86 5.19
N ASP A 197 0.15 5.75 4.85
CA ASP A 197 -1.18 5.76 4.21
C ASP A 197 -2.25 6.48 5.04
N ALA A 198 -2.06 6.67 6.35
CA ALA A 198 -2.94 7.50 7.14
C ALA A 198 -2.81 8.98 6.77
N ALA A 199 -1.62 9.44 6.43
CA ALA A 199 -1.32 10.82 6.05
C ALA A 199 -1.54 11.08 4.54
N HIS A 200 -1.10 10.16 3.67
CA HIS A 200 -1.06 10.34 2.22
C HIS A 200 -1.27 9.00 1.50
N LEU A 201 -2.52 8.62 1.36
CA LEU A 201 -2.87 7.39 0.66
C LEU A 201 -2.73 7.57 -0.85
N VAL A 202 -1.77 6.89 -1.45
CA VAL A 202 -1.55 6.87 -2.90
C VAL A 202 -1.93 5.52 -3.50
N PRO A 203 -2.21 5.44 -4.82
CA PRO A 203 -2.38 4.17 -5.51
C PRO A 203 -1.18 3.23 -5.32
N PRO A 204 -1.37 1.90 -5.35
CA PRO A 204 -0.33 0.91 -5.05
C PRO A 204 0.65 0.71 -6.20
N VAL A 205 1.48 1.72 -6.49
CA VAL A 205 2.50 1.71 -7.55
C VAL A 205 3.92 1.42 -7.03
N GLY A 206 4.05 0.93 -5.78
CA GLY A 206 5.31 0.46 -5.21
C GLY A 206 5.97 1.39 -4.17
N GLU A 207 5.50 2.63 -4.01
CA GLU A 207 6.17 3.61 -3.12
C GLU A 207 5.64 3.64 -1.68
N GLY A 208 4.42 3.16 -1.41
CA GLY A 208 3.72 3.39 -0.14
C GLY A 208 4.50 2.96 1.11
N ALA A 209 5.11 1.76 1.10
CA ALA A 209 5.86 1.26 2.25
C ALA A 209 7.13 2.08 2.52
N ASN A 210 7.85 2.45 1.46
CA ASN A 210 9.06 3.28 1.56
C ASN A 210 8.75 4.65 2.16
N GLN A 211 7.65 5.26 1.72
CA GLN A 211 7.22 6.56 2.23
C GLN A 211 6.78 6.48 3.69
N ALA A 212 6.06 5.42 4.08
CA ALA A 212 5.66 5.21 5.47
C ALA A 212 6.86 5.02 6.42
N LEU A 213 7.88 4.28 6.00
CA LEU A 213 9.13 4.12 6.74
C LEU A 213 9.88 5.45 6.88
N ARG A 214 9.91 6.23 5.80
CA ARG A 214 10.55 7.54 5.80
C ARG A 214 9.83 8.52 6.72
N ASP A 215 8.50 8.55 6.71
CA ASP A 215 7.70 9.37 7.63
C ASP A 215 8.02 9.05 9.09
N ALA A 216 8.02 7.76 9.45
CA ALA A 216 8.31 7.34 10.80
C ALA A 216 9.72 7.77 11.26
N ALA A 217 10.71 7.62 10.38
CA ALA A 217 12.09 8.04 10.66
C ALA A 217 12.22 9.57 10.79
N ASP A 218 11.60 10.33 9.88
CA ASP A 218 11.65 11.80 9.88
C ASP A 218 10.93 12.36 11.11
N LEU A 219 9.76 11.83 11.50
CA LEU A 219 9.03 12.23 12.69
C LEU A 219 9.83 11.92 13.96
N ALA A 220 10.38 10.71 14.07
CA ALA A 220 11.19 10.30 15.22
C ALA A 220 12.43 11.19 15.38
N ALA A 221 13.10 11.53 14.26
CA ALA A 221 14.27 12.40 14.27
C ALA A 221 13.92 13.81 14.79
N GLU A 222 12.77 14.38 14.38
CA GLU A 222 12.33 15.69 14.88
C GLU A 222 12.00 15.67 16.36
N ILE A 223 11.30 14.63 16.84
CA ILE A 223 10.95 14.51 18.27
C ILE A 223 12.21 14.37 19.12
N VAL A 224 13.18 13.55 18.69
CA VAL A 224 14.44 13.35 19.41
C VAL A 224 15.30 14.61 19.42
N ALA A 225 15.31 15.37 18.33
CA ALA A 225 16.08 16.62 18.22
C ALA A 225 15.52 17.75 19.11
N THR A 226 14.22 17.74 19.38
CA THR A 226 13.52 18.78 20.16
C THR A 226 12.51 18.18 21.14
N PRO A 227 12.97 17.46 22.17
CA PRO A 227 12.09 16.73 23.09
C PRO A 227 11.14 17.63 23.89
N ASP A 228 11.54 18.89 24.11
CA ASP A 228 10.75 19.89 24.85
C ASP A 228 9.76 20.66 23.96
N ASP A 229 9.78 20.42 22.63
CA ASP A 229 8.90 21.07 21.65
C ASP A 229 8.25 20.05 20.69
N PRO A 230 7.42 19.14 21.18
CA PRO A 230 6.77 18.15 20.31
C PRO A 230 5.84 18.76 19.25
N ALA A 231 5.20 19.89 19.56
CA ALA A 231 4.36 20.61 18.62
C ALA A 231 5.16 21.17 17.43
N GLY A 232 6.30 21.78 17.69
CA GLY A 232 7.22 22.24 16.64
C GLY A 232 7.83 21.05 15.85
N ALA A 233 8.16 19.95 16.52
CA ALA A 233 8.64 18.73 15.89
C ALA A 233 7.61 18.19 14.86
N ILE A 234 6.33 18.09 15.25
CA ILE A 234 5.24 17.71 14.36
C ILE A 234 5.15 18.64 13.15
N ALA A 235 5.12 19.95 13.39
CA ALA A 235 4.96 20.94 12.32
C ALA A 235 6.11 20.89 11.30
N ARG A 236 7.36 20.69 11.77
CA ARG A 236 8.53 20.53 10.89
C ARG A 236 8.47 19.22 10.10
N TYR A 237 8.11 18.12 10.75
CA TYR A 237 7.89 16.84 10.09
C TYR A 237 6.84 16.96 8.98
N GLU A 238 5.63 17.46 9.29
CA GLU A 238 4.54 17.59 8.33
C GLU A 238 4.91 18.47 7.14
N THR A 239 5.68 19.55 7.37
CA THR A 239 6.16 20.41 6.29
C THR A 239 7.07 19.66 5.33
N ARG A 240 8.02 18.88 5.85
CA ARG A 240 8.93 18.08 5.03
C ARG A 240 8.22 16.92 4.35
N MET A 241 7.34 16.22 5.05
CA MET A 241 6.52 15.14 4.50
C MET A 241 5.71 15.62 3.29
N ARG A 242 5.02 16.76 3.40
CA ARG A 242 4.21 17.34 2.30
C ARG A 242 5.07 17.73 1.10
N ALA A 243 6.25 18.30 1.32
CA ALA A 243 7.15 18.65 0.22
C ALA A 243 7.65 17.42 -0.54
N ARG A 244 7.92 16.33 0.18
CA ARG A 244 8.41 15.07 -0.38
C ARG A 244 7.31 14.28 -1.10
N ILE A 245 6.11 14.21 -0.50
CA ILE A 245 5.05 13.34 -1.03
C ILE A 245 4.36 13.93 -2.28
N GLY A 246 4.31 15.24 -2.44
CA GLY A 246 3.60 15.89 -3.54
C GLY A 246 3.98 15.42 -4.95
N PRO A 247 5.27 15.30 -5.32
CA PRO A 247 5.67 14.65 -6.57
C PRO A 247 5.18 13.21 -6.68
N ILE A 248 5.34 12.42 -5.62
CA ILE A 248 4.96 10.99 -5.58
C ILE A 248 3.45 10.80 -5.77
N GLU A 249 2.63 11.68 -5.19
CA GLU A 249 1.17 11.66 -5.39
C GLU A 249 0.79 11.84 -6.87
N ARG A 250 1.45 12.77 -7.56
CA ARG A 250 1.22 13.01 -9.00
C ARG A 250 1.66 11.81 -9.83
N ASP A 251 2.89 11.35 -9.65
CA ASP A 251 3.47 10.24 -10.41
C ASP A 251 2.65 8.95 -10.19
N SER A 252 2.19 8.70 -8.95
CA SER A 252 1.34 7.55 -8.62
C SER A 252 -0.04 7.65 -9.27
N ALA A 253 -0.64 8.83 -9.32
CA ALA A 253 -1.92 9.06 -9.95
C ALA A 253 -1.81 8.88 -11.48
N GLU A 254 -0.76 9.40 -12.11
CA GLU A 254 -0.48 9.23 -13.54
C GLU A 254 -0.25 7.76 -13.89
N MET A 255 0.58 7.05 -13.11
CA MET A 255 0.83 5.62 -13.30
C MET A 255 -0.47 4.81 -13.16
N GLN A 256 -1.29 5.09 -12.13
CA GLN A 256 -2.57 4.41 -11.93
C GLN A 256 -3.54 4.67 -13.09
N ALA A 257 -3.61 5.88 -13.60
CA ALA A 257 -4.42 6.22 -14.75
C ALA A 257 -3.93 5.47 -16.01
N MET A 258 -2.61 5.39 -16.21
CA MET A 258 -1.98 4.70 -17.33
C MET A 258 -2.31 3.20 -17.32
N ILE A 259 -2.09 2.50 -16.20
CA ILE A 259 -2.26 1.03 -16.12
C ILE A 259 -3.72 0.54 -16.23
N LEU A 260 -4.68 1.45 -16.17
CA LEU A 260 -6.10 1.18 -16.36
C LEU A 260 -6.68 1.96 -17.56
N SER A 261 -5.82 2.43 -18.50
CA SER A 261 -6.26 3.10 -19.72
C SER A 261 -6.50 2.10 -20.85
N PRO A 262 -7.29 2.45 -21.87
CA PRO A 262 -7.40 1.65 -23.08
C PRO A 262 -6.08 1.43 -23.83
N THR A 263 -5.11 2.32 -23.64
CA THR A 263 -3.78 2.28 -24.25
C THR A 263 -2.69 1.76 -23.30
N ALA A 264 -3.09 1.18 -22.15
CA ALA A 264 -2.19 0.79 -21.06
C ALA A 264 -0.99 -0.02 -21.52
N LEU A 265 -1.17 -0.98 -22.43
CA LEU A 265 -0.07 -1.82 -22.93
C LEU A 265 0.97 -0.99 -23.71
N ASP A 266 0.51 -0.16 -24.63
CA ASP A 266 1.39 0.66 -25.48
C ASP A 266 2.12 1.72 -24.66
N ASP A 267 1.42 2.34 -23.70
CA ASP A 267 1.98 3.36 -22.82
C ASP A 267 3.02 2.75 -21.86
N MET A 268 2.77 1.58 -21.30
CA MET A 268 3.73 0.89 -20.45
C MET A 268 4.94 0.38 -21.22
N VAL A 269 4.77 -0.15 -22.44
CA VAL A 269 5.88 -0.53 -23.30
C VAL A 269 6.75 0.70 -23.61
N ARG A 270 6.14 1.84 -23.92
CA ARG A 270 6.83 3.10 -24.18
C ARG A 270 7.55 3.61 -22.94
N PHE A 271 6.92 3.55 -21.75
CA PHE A 271 7.50 3.96 -20.49
C PHE A 271 8.78 3.16 -20.14
N PHE A 272 8.79 1.86 -20.41
CA PHE A 272 9.95 0.99 -20.14
C PHE A 272 10.94 0.90 -21.30
N SER A 273 10.68 1.53 -22.44
CA SER A 273 11.61 1.53 -23.58
C SER A 273 12.74 2.54 -23.37
N PRO A 274 13.99 2.22 -23.79
CA PRO A 274 15.17 3.09 -23.56
C PRO A 274 15.06 4.52 -24.14
N ALA A 275 14.20 4.73 -25.13
CA ALA A 275 13.96 6.04 -25.75
C ALA A 275 12.99 6.94 -24.97
N GLY A 276 12.42 6.48 -23.86
CA GLY A 276 11.43 7.20 -23.06
C GLY A 276 11.94 7.70 -21.70
N ARG A 277 13.27 7.63 -21.46
CA ARG A 277 13.91 8.16 -20.24
C ARG A 277 14.81 9.31 -20.55
#